data_9b298f16560361f3c8e6138a42c24f1b
#
_entry.id   9b298f16560361f3c8e6138a42c24f1b
#
_cell.length_a   1.000
_cell.length_b   1.000
_cell.length_c   1.000
_cell.angle_alpha   90.00
_cell.angle_beta   90.00
_cell.angle_gamma   90.00
#
_symmetry.space_group_name_H-M   'P 1'
#
loop_
_entity.id
_entity.type
_entity.pdbx_description
1 polymer ?
#
loop_
_entity_poly.entity_id
_entity_poly.type
_entity_poly.pdbx_seq_one_letter_code
_entity_poly.pdbx_strand_id
1 'polypeptide(L)' 'MKIYVDLPDEAVAVWCPVEAVHVDGDVYQIVEVNSDPEDTRWAFDTGTKVRCRPTQTSDGKQTILVAYETVP' A
#
# COMPACT_ATOMS: atom_id res chain seq x y z
N MET A 1 -6.82 -8.78 3.83
CA MET A 1 -6.86 -8.37 2.43
C MET A 1 -5.57 -7.65 2.06
N LYS A 2 -5.02 -7.93 0.92
CA LYS A 2 -3.72 -7.36 0.55
C LYS A 2 -3.88 -6.09 -0.27
N ILE A 3 -3.18 -5.04 0.13
CA ILE A 3 -3.06 -3.82 -0.65
C ILE A 3 -1.57 -3.57 -0.91
N TYR A 4 -1.26 -2.59 -1.75
CA TYR A 4 0.13 -2.27 -2.10
C TYR A 4 0.43 -0.83 -1.73
N VAL A 5 1.62 -0.61 -1.19
CA VAL A 5 2.10 0.74 -0.83
C VAL A 5 3.40 1.03 -1.58
N ASP A 6 3.62 2.31 -1.88
CA ASP A 6 4.85 2.74 -2.53
C ASP A 6 6.04 2.59 -1.58
N LEU A 7 7.20 2.35 -2.17
CA LEU A 7 8.50 2.41 -1.48
C LEU A 7 9.19 3.71 -1.93
N PRO A 8 9.06 4.79 -1.14
CA PRO A 8 9.49 6.13 -1.60
C PRO A 8 10.99 6.29 -1.81
N ASP A 9 11.80 5.42 -1.19
CA ASP A 9 13.26 5.52 -1.29
C ASP A 9 13.82 4.78 -2.52
N GLU A 10 12.96 4.17 -3.33
CA GLU A 10 13.40 3.47 -4.52
C GLU A 10 13.49 4.41 -5.73
N ALA A 11 14.46 4.15 -6.60
CA ALA A 11 14.71 4.98 -7.78
C ALA A 11 13.61 4.85 -8.85
N VAL A 12 12.90 3.74 -8.85
CA VAL A 12 11.77 3.48 -9.75
C VAL A 12 10.54 3.18 -8.91
N ALA A 13 9.36 3.34 -9.50
CA ALA A 13 8.12 3.05 -8.80
C ALA A 13 8.06 1.56 -8.45
N VAL A 14 8.09 1.26 -7.15
CA VAL A 14 8.03 -0.11 -6.63
C VAL A 14 6.92 -0.14 -5.59
N TRP A 15 6.10 -1.18 -5.65
CA TRP A 15 4.99 -1.38 -4.73
C TRP A 15 5.24 -2.59 -3.85
N CYS A 16 4.99 -2.45 -2.55
CA CYS A 16 5.14 -3.51 -1.56
C CYS A 16 3.77 -4.01 -1.11
N PRO A 17 3.50 -5.32 -1.18
CA PRO A 17 2.24 -5.85 -0.66
C PRO A 17 2.23 -5.83 0.86
N VAL A 18 1.13 -5.36 1.44
CA VAL A 18 0.94 -5.32 2.88
C VAL A 18 -0.48 -5.79 3.22
N GLU A 19 -0.61 -6.40 4.39
CA GLU A 19 -1.91 -6.84 4.86
C GLU A 19 -2.70 -5.66 5.41
N ALA A 20 -3.98 -5.58 5.02
CA ALA A 20 -4.86 -4.50 5.43
C ALA A 20 -6.28 -5.03 5.63
N VAL A 21 -7.10 -4.27 6.33
CA VAL A 21 -8.52 -4.55 6.50
C VAL A 21 -9.34 -3.48 5.77
N HIS A 22 -10.43 -3.89 5.17
CA HIS A 22 -11.35 -2.97 4.52
C HIS A 22 -12.13 -2.21 5.59
N VAL A 23 -12.15 -0.89 5.49
CA VAL A 23 -12.86 -0.02 6.43
C VAL A 23 -14.17 0.46 5.84
N ASP A 24 -14.10 1.12 4.68
CA ASP A 24 -15.30 1.68 4.03
C ASP A 24 -14.93 2.10 2.60
N GLY A 25 -15.81 1.81 1.64
CA GLY A 25 -15.61 2.22 0.25
C GLY A 25 -14.22 1.83 -0.29
N ASP A 26 -13.41 2.83 -0.58
CA ASP A 26 -12.02 2.65 -1.03
C ASP A 26 -11.00 2.83 0.09
N VAL A 27 -11.46 2.85 1.34
CA VAL A 27 -10.61 3.07 2.52
C VAL A 27 -10.23 1.74 3.15
N TYR A 28 -8.94 1.57 3.39
CA TYR A 28 -8.37 0.39 4.03
C TYR A 28 -7.44 0.82 5.15
N GLN A 29 -7.27 -0.02 6.17
CA GLN A 29 -6.35 0.23 7.26
C GLN A 29 -5.22 -0.79 7.20
N ILE A 30 -3.98 -0.31 7.20
CA ILE A 30 -2.80 -1.18 7.20
C ILE A 30 -2.66 -1.82 8.56
N VAL A 31 -2.63 -3.15 8.61
CA VAL A 31 -2.48 -3.91 9.86
C VAL A 31 -1.16 -4.66 9.92
N GLU A 32 -0.47 -4.81 8.80
CA GLU A 32 0.84 -5.48 8.78
C GLU A 32 1.91 -4.58 9.40
N VAL A 33 2.75 -5.19 10.24
CA VAL A 33 3.87 -4.48 10.86
C VAL A 33 5.07 -4.56 9.92
N ASN A 34 5.70 -3.43 9.64
CA ASN A 34 6.94 -3.40 8.88
C ASN A 34 8.07 -3.91 9.77
N SER A 35 8.56 -5.12 9.49
CA SER A 35 9.61 -5.76 10.30
C SER A 35 11.01 -5.19 10.02
N ASP A 36 11.17 -4.38 8.98
CA ASP A 36 12.47 -3.83 8.60
C ASP A 36 12.34 -2.39 8.13
N PRO A 37 11.92 -1.47 9.02
CA PRO A 37 11.63 -0.09 8.62
C PRO A 37 12.87 0.71 8.23
N GLU A 38 14.07 0.24 8.61
CA GLU A 38 15.32 0.93 8.26
C GLU A 38 15.72 0.64 6.81
N ASP A 39 15.51 -0.60 6.35
CA ASP A 39 15.87 -1.01 4.99
C ASP A 39 14.72 -0.89 4.01
N THR A 40 13.48 -1.09 4.49
CA THR A 40 12.29 -0.99 3.64
C THR A 40 11.31 -0.02 4.27
N ARG A 41 11.25 1.16 3.71
CA ARG A 41 10.36 2.21 4.20
C ARG A 41 9.12 2.27 3.33
N TRP A 42 7.96 2.20 4.00
CA TRP A 42 6.68 2.32 3.32
C TRP A 42 6.22 3.78 3.26
N ALA A 43 5.49 4.13 2.21
CA ALA A 43 4.88 5.46 2.11
C ALA A 43 3.84 5.71 3.20
N PHE A 44 3.20 4.64 3.68
CA PHE A 44 2.17 4.71 4.74
C PHE A 44 2.46 3.65 5.78
N ASP A 45 2.41 4.02 7.06
CA ASP A 45 2.77 3.14 8.16
C ASP A 45 1.62 2.27 8.63
N THR A 46 1.95 1.26 9.45
CA THR A 46 0.98 0.41 10.14
C THR A 46 0.00 1.27 10.95
N GLY A 47 -1.27 0.91 10.87
CA GLY A 47 -2.35 1.64 11.56
C GLY A 47 -2.94 2.80 10.78
N THR A 48 -2.30 3.20 9.69
CA THR A 48 -2.78 4.29 8.84
C THR A 48 -3.99 3.84 8.03
N LYS A 49 -5.01 4.68 7.97
CA LYS A 49 -6.13 4.49 7.05
C LYS A 49 -5.79 5.18 5.74
N VAL A 50 -5.91 4.45 4.65
CA VAL A 50 -5.51 4.93 3.32
C VAL A 50 -6.63 4.69 2.32
N ARG A 51 -6.68 5.55 1.31
CA ARG A 51 -7.50 5.31 0.13
C ARG A 51 -6.70 4.52 -0.87
N CYS A 52 -7.34 3.51 -1.46
CA CYS A 52 -6.72 2.67 -2.47
C CYS A 52 -7.50 2.78 -3.77
N ARG A 53 -6.81 2.61 -4.89
CA ARG A 53 -7.45 2.57 -6.21
C ARG A 53 -6.93 1.38 -7.00
N PRO A 54 -7.79 0.80 -7.87
CA PRO A 54 -7.35 -0.27 -8.76
C PRO A 54 -6.28 0.26 -9.71
N THR A 55 -5.19 -0.49 -9.81
CA THR A 55 -4.06 -0.12 -10.67
C THR A 55 -3.57 -1.39 -11.35
N GLN A 56 -3.34 -1.33 -12.66
CA GLN A 56 -2.80 -2.47 -13.38
C GLN A 56 -1.29 -2.56 -13.16
N THR A 57 -0.81 -3.80 -13.00
CA THR A 57 0.63 -4.04 -12.95
C THR A 57 1.25 -3.70 -14.30
N SER A 58 2.58 -3.54 -14.31
CA SER A 58 3.29 -3.10 -15.53
C SER A 58 3.14 -4.06 -16.71
N ASP A 59 2.87 -5.34 -16.44
CA ASP A 59 2.62 -6.34 -17.48
C ASP A 59 1.14 -6.37 -17.93
N GLY A 60 0.28 -5.61 -17.30
CA GLY A 60 -1.14 -5.53 -17.61
C GLY A 60 -1.96 -6.77 -17.27
N LYS A 61 -1.37 -7.75 -16.55
CA LYS A 61 -2.02 -9.03 -16.29
C LYS A 61 -2.83 -9.07 -15.00
N GLN A 62 -2.55 -8.15 -14.07
CA GLN A 62 -3.21 -8.12 -12.77
C GLN A 62 -3.69 -6.72 -12.45
N THR A 63 -4.78 -6.66 -11.70
CA THR A 63 -5.24 -5.40 -11.10
C THR A 63 -5.01 -5.52 -9.60
N ILE A 64 -4.32 -4.54 -9.03
CA ILE A 64 -3.99 -4.49 -7.61
C ILE A 64 -4.57 -3.21 -7.01
N LEU A 65 -4.77 -3.22 -5.70
CA LEU A 65 -5.19 -2.02 -4.97
C LEU A 65 -3.95 -1.31 -4.45
N VAL A 66 -3.75 -0.06 -4.88
CA VAL A 66 -2.59 0.73 -4.49
C VAL A 66 -3.05 1.91 -3.65
N ALA A 67 -2.47 2.04 -2.45
CA ALA A 67 -2.72 3.18 -1.58
C ALA A 67 -2.13 4.45 -2.19
N TYR A 68 -2.90 5.53 -2.23
CA TYR A 68 -2.44 6.77 -2.84
C TYR A 68 -2.57 7.98 -1.93
N GLU A 69 -3.35 7.91 -0.85
CA GLU A 69 -3.43 9.01 0.11
C GLU A 69 -3.90 8.51 1.47
N THR A 70 -3.60 9.29 2.51
CA THR A 70 -4.12 9.00 3.84
C THR A 70 -5.50 9.60 4.02
N VAL A 71 -6.29 8.97 4.90
CA VAL A 71 -7.61 9.45 5.29
C VAL A 71 -7.49 10.08 6.68
N PRO A 72 -7.91 11.33 6.84
CA PRO A 72 -7.86 12.00 8.14
C PRO A 72 -8.77 11.35 9.19
#